data_256a9664387e8299955d6b56d89088e7
#
_entry.id   256a9664387e8299955d6b56d89088e7
#
_cell.length_a   1.000
_cell.length_b   1.000
_cell.length_c   1.000
_cell.angle_alpha   90.00
_cell.angle_beta   90.00
_cell.angle_gamma   90.00
#
_symmetry.space_group_name_H-M   'P 1'
#
loop_
_entity.id
_entity.type
_entity.pdbx_description
1 polymer ?
#
loop_
_entity_poly.entity_id
_entity_poly.type
_entity_poly.pdbx_seq_one_letter_code
_entity_poly.pdbx_strand_id
1 'polypeptide(L)'
;MKAIVPRAFFRRWLLLALLGAAGAVPALAAPLRLPPLVAPANRQHLVGKVVLVELVTPDLAAAERFYGGLFGWTFRDISAGTTEYAEALLDGRPVAGLIQRPLPAGQHVQPAWLTFFSVRDVDSAEGIALRHGAKLLFAPHSFPDRGREAVFADPEGAVFAVLASSSGDPPDFLSAPGEWIWTSLMARDPDAETAFYQTLFGYDVYPLPAGGGAQHLLLAAEGYARASVNSLPLNRPDARAYWLDYVRVDDAAAAAARVAALGGHVLVAPRVDRQGGQIAVVADAQGAPFGLLEWSGGHEVSK
;
A
#
# COMPACT_ATOMS: atom_id res chain seq x y z
N MET A 1 -8.27 5.76 41.28
CA MET A 1 -9.07 4.82 40.46
C MET A 1 -8.22 4.42 39.26
N LYS A 2 -7.71 3.18 39.25
CA LYS A 2 -6.86 2.64 38.19
C LYS A 2 -7.77 2.05 37.11
N ALA A 3 -7.76 2.60 35.93
CA ALA A 3 -8.43 2.01 34.77
C ALA A 3 -7.63 0.80 34.29
N ILE A 4 -8.26 -0.36 34.37
CA ILE A 4 -7.73 -1.63 33.87
C ILE A 4 -8.03 -1.65 32.37
N VAL A 5 -6.98 -1.60 31.55
CA VAL A 5 -7.06 -1.86 30.11
C VAL A 5 -6.91 -3.38 29.90
N PRO A 6 -7.81 -4.06 29.17
CA PRO A 6 -7.70 -5.50 28.97
C PRO A 6 -6.52 -5.86 28.08
N ARG A 7 -5.66 -6.75 28.59
CA ARG A 7 -4.61 -7.44 27.85
C ARG A 7 -5.25 -8.56 27.02
N ALA A 8 -5.47 -8.34 25.73
CA ALA A 8 -5.60 -9.43 24.76
C ALA A 8 -5.79 -8.88 23.34
N PHE A 9 -4.74 -8.37 22.75
CA PHE A 9 -4.76 -8.05 21.32
C PHE A 9 -3.38 -8.34 20.73
N PHE A 10 -3.25 -9.43 20.02
CA PHE A 10 -2.30 -9.74 18.96
C PHE A 10 -1.89 -11.22 18.98
N ARG A 11 -2.69 -12.03 18.31
CA ARG A 11 -2.21 -13.32 17.82
C ARG A 11 -2.89 -13.70 16.50
N ARG A 12 -2.06 -13.95 15.49
CA ARG A 12 -2.32 -14.65 14.23
C ARG A 12 -2.84 -13.83 13.05
N TRP A 13 -1.94 -13.64 12.09
CA TRP A 13 -2.24 -13.31 10.72
C TRP A 13 -2.77 -14.53 9.99
N LEU A 14 -3.67 -14.29 9.07
CA LEU A 14 -4.48 -15.26 8.42
C LEU A 14 -3.95 -15.73 7.11
N LEU A 15 -4.03 -17.01 6.97
CA LEU A 15 -4.15 -17.74 5.72
C LEU A 15 -5.44 -17.29 4.98
N LEU A 16 -5.28 -16.72 3.81
CA LEU A 16 -6.35 -16.64 2.81
C LEU A 16 -6.62 -18.08 2.32
N ALA A 17 -7.61 -18.72 2.89
CA ALA A 17 -8.11 -20.00 2.39
C ALA A 17 -8.92 -19.76 1.11
N LEU A 18 -8.27 -19.93 -0.04
CA LEU A 18 -8.92 -20.27 -1.29
C LEU A 18 -9.06 -21.79 -1.31
N LEU A 19 -10.21 -22.34 -0.90
CA LEU A 19 -10.50 -23.75 -1.10
C LEU A 19 -11.91 -23.96 -1.57
N GLY A 20 -11.99 -24.59 -2.74
CA GLY A 20 -13.20 -25.01 -3.39
C GLY A 20 -13.93 -26.11 -2.66
N ALA A 21 -15.25 -26.02 -2.64
CA ALA A 21 -16.15 -27.15 -2.45
C ALA A 21 -16.48 -27.74 -3.81
N ALA A 22 -16.14 -29.00 -4.02
CA ALA A 22 -16.57 -29.76 -5.18
C ALA A 22 -18.06 -30.10 -5.05
N GLY A 23 -18.86 -29.75 -6.08
CA GLY A 23 -20.20 -30.29 -6.19
C GLY A 23 -21.21 -29.32 -6.82
N ALA A 24 -21.11 -29.15 -8.11
CA ALA A 24 -22.07 -28.77 -9.17
C ALA A 24 -21.23 -28.08 -10.25
N VAL A 25 -21.37 -28.46 -11.50
CA VAL A 25 -20.68 -27.76 -12.60
C VAL A 25 -21.26 -26.35 -12.68
N PRO A 26 -20.59 -25.32 -12.15
CA PRO A 26 -21.07 -23.96 -12.34
C PRO A 26 -20.77 -23.58 -13.79
N ALA A 27 -21.70 -22.88 -14.42
CA ALA A 27 -21.38 -22.11 -15.62
C ALA A 27 -20.02 -21.42 -15.34
N LEU A 28 -19.04 -21.66 -16.23
CA LEU A 28 -17.67 -21.08 -16.08
C LEU A 28 -17.82 -19.57 -15.90
N ALA A 29 -17.75 -19.13 -14.65
CA ALA A 29 -17.68 -17.70 -14.37
C ALA A 29 -16.46 -17.17 -15.10
N ALA A 30 -16.63 -16.10 -15.86
CA ALA A 30 -15.52 -15.48 -16.57
C ALA A 30 -14.41 -15.15 -15.55
N PRO A 31 -13.14 -15.43 -15.85
CA PRO A 31 -12.05 -15.11 -14.95
C PRO A 31 -11.97 -13.59 -14.74
N LEU A 32 -11.62 -13.18 -13.52
CA LEU A 32 -11.36 -11.76 -13.21
C LEU A 32 -10.27 -11.24 -14.16
N ARG A 33 -10.59 -10.21 -14.92
CA ARG A 33 -9.65 -9.55 -15.83
C ARG A 33 -9.25 -8.21 -15.26
N LEU A 34 -8.12 -8.18 -14.56
CA LEU A 34 -7.53 -6.95 -14.06
C LEU A 34 -6.93 -6.16 -15.24
N PRO A 35 -7.20 -4.86 -15.38
CA PRO A 35 -6.69 -4.07 -16.50
C PRO A 35 -5.16 -3.96 -16.46
N PRO A 36 -4.49 -3.74 -17.62
CA PRO A 36 -3.07 -3.48 -17.66
C PRO A 36 -2.71 -2.19 -16.89
N LEU A 37 -1.49 -2.11 -16.35
CA LEU A 37 -1.05 -0.89 -15.62
C LEU A 37 -0.87 0.30 -16.57
N VAL A 38 -0.44 0.06 -17.80
CA VAL A 38 -0.21 1.10 -18.80
C VAL A 38 -0.75 0.70 -20.17
N ALA A 39 -1.26 1.68 -20.91
CA ALA A 39 -1.68 1.52 -22.29
C ALA A 39 -1.27 2.77 -23.10
N PRO A 40 -0.52 2.64 -24.20
CA PRO A 40 0.04 1.40 -24.75
C PRO A 40 1.12 0.78 -23.87
N ALA A 41 1.33 -0.54 -23.97
CA ALA A 41 2.35 -1.24 -23.20
C ALA A 41 3.75 -0.74 -23.53
N ASN A 42 4.56 -0.43 -22.48
CA ASN A 42 5.96 0.01 -22.63
C ASN A 42 6.98 -1.10 -22.31
N ARG A 43 6.53 -2.18 -21.63
CA ARG A 43 7.35 -3.33 -21.21
C ARG A 43 8.56 -2.99 -20.33
N GLN A 44 8.58 -1.83 -19.71
CA GLN A 44 9.64 -1.43 -18.77
C GLN A 44 9.29 -1.93 -17.36
N HIS A 45 10.30 -2.37 -16.61
CA HIS A 45 10.16 -2.75 -15.21
C HIS A 45 11.13 -1.90 -14.38
N LEU A 46 10.57 -0.98 -13.63
CA LEU A 46 11.28 -0.09 -12.71
C LEU A 46 11.33 -0.76 -11.33
N VAL A 47 12.27 -1.70 -11.16
CA VAL A 47 12.33 -2.55 -9.96
C VAL A 47 12.35 -1.73 -8.68
N GLY A 48 11.50 -2.11 -7.72
CA GLY A 48 11.33 -1.39 -6.45
C GLY A 48 10.44 -0.14 -6.52
N LYS A 49 9.95 0.24 -7.70
CA LYS A 49 8.93 1.29 -7.80
C LYS A 49 7.58 0.78 -7.32
N VAL A 50 6.83 1.59 -6.58
CA VAL A 50 5.41 1.35 -6.31
C VAL A 50 4.64 1.59 -7.61
N VAL A 51 3.98 0.54 -8.12
CA VAL A 51 3.30 0.56 -9.42
C VAL A 51 1.78 0.42 -9.31
N LEU A 52 1.30 0.02 -8.14
CA LEU A 52 -0.11 -0.10 -7.82
C LEU A 52 -0.28 -0.03 -6.30
N VAL A 53 -1.38 0.56 -5.86
CA VAL A 53 -1.86 0.48 -4.48
C VAL A 53 -3.28 -0.06 -4.52
N GLU A 54 -3.58 -1.08 -3.70
CA GLU A 54 -4.88 -1.75 -3.73
C GLU A 54 -5.51 -1.80 -2.34
N LEU A 55 -6.75 -1.35 -2.22
CA LEU A 55 -7.52 -1.46 -0.97
C LEU A 55 -8.14 -2.84 -0.85
N VAL A 56 -7.83 -3.52 0.24
CA VAL A 56 -8.56 -4.72 0.68
C VAL A 56 -9.60 -4.30 1.70
N THR A 57 -10.88 -4.40 1.34
CA THR A 57 -12.00 -3.86 2.13
C THR A 57 -13.15 -4.87 2.29
N PRO A 58 -13.90 -4.88 3.39
CA PRO A 58 -15.08 -5.71 3.54
C PRO A 58 -16.33 -5.13 2.84
N ASP A 59 -16.33 -3.84 2.50
CA ASP A 59 -17.47 -3.14 1.90
C ASP A 59 -16.96 -2.17 0.82
N LEU A 60 -16.98 -2.65 -0.43
CA LEU A 60 -16.53 -1.91 -1.60
C LEU A 60 -17.34 -0.64 -1.80
N ALA A 61 -18.66 -0.71 -1.66
CA ALA A 61 -19.53 0.43 -1.88
C ALA A 61 -19.32 1.56 -0.85
N ALA A 62 -18.99 1.20 0.41
CA ALA A 62 -18.63 2.21 1.41
C ALA A 62 -17.28 2.86 1.10
N ALA A 63 -16.30 2.08 0.63
CA ALA A 63 -15.00 2.61 0.20
C ALA A 63 -15.16 3.57 -1.00
N GLU A 64 -15.93 3.18 -2.01
CA GLU A 64 -16.20 4.05 -3.18
C GLU A 64 -16.83 5.39 -2.79
N ARG A 65 -17.82 5.37 -1.89
CA ARG A 65 -18.42 6.61 -1.38
C ARG A 65 -17.42 7.48 -0.64
N PHE A 66 -16.57 6.87 0.18
CA PHE A 66 -15.57 7.59 0.97
C PHE A 66 -14.51 8.23 0.07
N TYR A 67 -13.81 7.45 -0.75
CA TYR A 67 -12.73 7.95 -1.60
C TYR A 67 -13.23 8.85 -2.74
N GLY A 68 -14.41 8.56 -3.30
CA GLY A 68 -15.10 9.45 -4.22
C GLY A 68 -15.43 10.79 -3.59
N GLY A 69 -15.95 10.77 -2.35
CA GLY A 69 -16.21 11.97 -1.56
C GLY A 69 -14.96 12.75 -1.17
N LEU A 70 -13.85 12.08 -0.90
CA LEU A 70 -12.61 12.69 -0.42
C LEU A 70 -11.78 13.29 -1.55
N PHE A 71 -11.49 12.48 -2.58
CA PHE A 71 -10.55 12.79 -3.66
C PHE A 71 -11.20 13.04 -5.01
N GLY A 72 -12.52 12.85 -5.13
CA GLY A 72 -13.22 12.94 -6.41
C GLY A 72 -12.97 11.72 -7.31
N TRP A 73 -12.51 10.60 -6.75
CA TRP A 73 -12.32 9.40 -7.55
C TRP A 73 -13.66 8.88 -8.09
N THR A 74 -13.62 8.40 -9.32
CA THR A 74 -14.70 7.62 -9.94
C THR A 74 -14.30 6.16 -10.01
N PHE A 75 -15.27 5.26 -10.16
CA PHE A 75 -15.00 3.82 -10.06
C PHE A 75 -15.54 3.09 -11.28
N ARG A 76 -14.73 2.16 -11.77
CA ARG A 76 -15.10 1.23 -12.83
C ARG A 76 -15.21 -0.17 -12.23
N ASP A 77 -16.41 -0.73 -12.22
CA ASP A 77 -16.63 -2.12 -11.81
C ASP A 77 -16.01 -3.08 -12.82
N ILE A 78 -15.16 -3.98 -12.33
CA ILE A 78 -14.54 -5.05 -13.10
C ILE A 78 -14.72 -6.40 -12.39
N SER A 79 -15.71 -6.49 -11.52
CA SER A 79 -16.07 -7.70 -10.77
C SER A 79 -16.30 -8.89 -11.69
N ALA A 80 -15.94 -10.08 -11.21
CA ALA A 80 -16.16 -11.32 -11.94
C ALA A 80 -16.44 -12.49 -10.98
N GLY A 81 -17.45 -13.27 -11.29
CA GLY A 81 -17.86 -14.40 -10.45
C GLY A 81 -18.27 -13.94 -9.05
N THR A 82 -17.54 -14.40 -8.04
CA THR A 82 -17.75 -14.02 -6.63
C THR A 82 -16.76 -12.95 -6.17
N THR A 83 -15.90 -12.44 -7.02
CA THR A 83 -14.93 -11.41 -6.69
C THR A 83 -15.49 -10.05 -7.10
N GLU A 84 -15.73 -9.20 -6.11
CA GLU A 84 -16.07 -7.80 -6.30
C GLU A 84 -14.78 -6.98 -6.34
N TYR A 85 -14.57 -6.26 -7.43
CA TYR A 85 -13.39 -5.44 -7.68
C TYR A 85 -13.78 -4.16 -8.43
N ALA A 86 -13.26 -3.04 -7.99
CA ALA A 86 -13.37 -1.76 -8.67
C ALA A 86 -12.00 -1.16 -8.95
N GLU A 87 -11.86 -0.55 -10.10
CA GLU A 87 -10.71 0.30 -10.41
C GLU A 87 -11.09 1.75 -10.14
N ALA A 88 -10.34 2.41 -9.25
CA ALA A 88 -10.48 3.82 -8.99
C ALA A 88 -9.77 4.65 -10.06
N LEU A 89 -10.43 5.70 -10.50
CA LEU A 89 -9.97 6.60 -11.55
C LEU A 89 -10.01 8.05 -11.06
N LEU A 90 -8.97 8.81 -11.33
CA LEU A 90 -8.95 10.26 -11.20
C LEU A 90 -8.79 10.89 -12.60
N ASP A 91 -9.74 11.71 -13.02
CA ASP A 91 -9.77 12.27 -14.37
C ASP A 91 -9.62 11.23 -15.49
N GLY A 92 -10.23 10.05 -15.28
CA GLY A 92 -10.19 8.92 -16.20
C GLY A 92 -8.89 8.11 -16.19
N ARG A 93 -7.91 8.45 -15.35
CA ARG A 93 -6.65 7.72 -15.19
C ARG A 93 -6.72 6.79 -13.99
N PRO A 94 -6.29 5.51 -14.10
CA PRO A 94 -6.26 4.59 -12.97
C PRO A 94 -5.35 5.12 -11.85
N VAL A 95 -5.85 5.08 -10.61
CA VAL A 95 -5.10 5.51 -9.42
C VAL A 95 -5.01 4.42 -8.35
N ALA A 96 -5.96 3.49 -8.29
CA ALA A 96 -5.95 2.40 -7.32
C ALA A 96 -6.81 1.21 -7.77
N GLY A 97 -6.58 0.05 -7.16
CA GLY A 97 -7.53 -1.05 -7.13
C GLY A 97 -8.28 -1.09 -5.81
N LEU A 98 -9.50 -1.60 -5.81
CA LEU A 98 -10.27 -1.90 -4.59
C LEU A 98 -10.85 -3.30 -4.73
N ILE A 99 -10.53 -4.18 -3.79
CA ILE A 99 -11.03 -5.56 -3.79
C ILE A 99 -11.85 -5.81 -2.53
N GLN A 100 -13.05 -6.36 -2.71
CA GLN A 100 -13.84 -6.78 -1.57
C GLN A 100 -13.41 -8.15 -1.07
N ARG A 101 -13.10 -8.21 0.22
CA ARG A 101 -12.80 -9.46 0.91
C ARG A 101 -13.53 -9.47 2.26
N PRO A 102 -14.30 -10.54 2.55
CA PRO A 102 -14.93 -10.66 3.86
C PRO A 102 -13.83 -10.73 4.94
N LEU A 103 -14.01 -9.96 5.99
CA LEU A 103 -13.16 -10.07 7.18
C LEU A 103 -13.54 -11.34 7.94
N PRO A 104 -12.57 -12.18 8.31
CA PRO A 104 -12.86 -13.38 9.08
C PRO A 104 -13.50 -13.05 10.42
N ALA A 105 -14.61 -13.71 10.73
CA ALA A 105 -15.30 -13.54 12.00
C ALA A 105 -14.37 -13.85 13.19
N GLY A 106 -14.34 -12.98 14.19
CA GLY A 106 -13.55 -13.16 15.40
C GLY A 106 -12.08 -12.85 15.28
N GLN A 107 -11.64 -12.28 14.15
CA GLN A 107 -10.28 -11.78 13.95
C GLN A 107 -10.33 -10.26 13.73
N HIS A 108 -9.44 -9.55 14.42
CA HIS A 108 -9.26 -8.11 14.22
C HIS A 108 -8.39 -7.86 12.96
N VAL A 109 -8.89 -8.30 11.80
CA VAL A 109 -8.32 -7.94 10.52
C VAL A 109 -8.94 -6.59 10.15
N GLN A 110 -8.10 -5.60 9.95
CA GLN A 110 -8.54 -4.28 9.49
C GLN A 110 -8.38 -4.19 7.98
N PRO A 111 -9.24 -3.43 7.31
CA PRO A 111 -9.00 -3.01 5.95
C PRO A 111 -7.63 -2.37 5.83
N ALA A 112 -6.97 -2.55 4.71
CA ALA A 112 -5.63 -2.00 4.51
C ALA A 112 -5.37 -1.71 3.03
N TRP A 113 -4.56 -0.71 2.79
CA TRP A 113 -3.92 -0.49 1.51
C TRP A 113 -2.73 -1.43 1.37
N LEU A 114 -2.64 -2.11 0.25
CA LEU A 114 -1.58 -3.03 -0.12
C LEU A 114 -0.71 -2.38 -1.19
N THR A 115 0.56 -2.19 -0.87
CA THR A 115 1.55 -1.59 -1.76
C THR A 115 2.15 -2.64 -2.68
N PHE A 116 2.10 -2.44 -4.00
CA PHE A 116 2.69 -3.32 -5.01
C PHE A 116 3.98 -2.73 -5.56
N PHE A 117 5.07 -3.44 -5.36
CA PHE A 117 6.39 -3.09 -5.89
C PHE A 117 6.67 -3.83 -7.20
N SER A 118 7.22 -3.10 -8.17
CA SER A 118 7.65 -3.69 -9.44
C SER A 118 8.81 -4.65 -9.24
N VAL A 119 8.72 -5.79 -9.91
CA VAL A 119 9.81 -6.75 -10.10
C VAL A 119 9.83 -7.22 -11.55
N ARG A 120 10.99 -7.72 -12.01
CA ARG A 120 11.09 -8.32 -13.34
C ARG A 120 10.51 -9.73 -13.39
N ASP A 121 10.63 -10.45 -12.28
CA ASP A 121 10.18 -11.85 -12.17
C ASP A 121 9.73 -12.15 -10.74
N VAL A 122 8.47 -12.56 -10.60
CA VAL A 122 7.84 -12.79 -9.29
C VAL A 122 8.39 -14.05 -8.61
N ASP A 123 8.68 -15.10 -9.38
CA ASP A 123 9.17 -16.37 -8.80
C ASP A 123 10.59 -16.20 -8.26
N SER A 124 11.42 -15.41 -8.95
CA SER A 124 12.74 -15.01 -8.43
C SER A 124 12.64 -14.15 -7.18
N ALA A 125 11.71 -13.17 -7.17
CA ALA A 125 11.47 -12.32 -6.00
C ALA A 125 10.96 -13.14 -4.80
N GLU A 126 10.04 -14.09 -5.02
CA GLU A 126 9.60 -15.04 -3.98
C GLU A 126 10.78 -15.80 -3.39
N GLY A 127 11.62 -16.39 -4.24
CA GLY A 127 12.80 -17.13 -3.79
C GLY A 127 13.74 -16.28 -2.93
N ILE A 128 13.95 -15.00 -3.30
CA ILE A 128 14.77 -14.06 -2.50
C ILE A 128 14.06 -13.75 -1.19
N ALA A 129 12.80 -13.33 -1.22
CA ALA A 129 12.04 -12.92 -0.04
C ALA A 129 11.99 -14.04 1.02
N LEU A 130 11.68 -15.27 0.61
CA LEU A 130 11.59 -16.42 1.53
C LEU A 130 12.94 -16.76 2.15
N ARG A 131 14.04 -16.72 1.40
CA ARG A 131 15.38 -16.96 1.96
C ARG A 131 15.81 -15.92 2.97
N HIS A 132 15.27 -14.71 2.89
CA HIS A 132 15.57 -13.59 3.79
C HIS A 132 14.49 -13.34 4.86
N GLY A 133 13.66 -14.36 5.14
CA GLY A 133 12.77 -14.38 6.31
C GLY A 133 11.34 -13.87 6.08
N ALA A 134 10.98 -13.49 4.87
CA ALA A 134 9.59 -13.17 4.55
C ALA A 134 8.68 -14.41 4.61
N LYS A 135 7.39 -14.17 4.76
CA LYS A 135 6.35 -15.21 4.72
C LYS A 135 5.46 -14.99 3.51
N LEU A 136 5.22 -16.05 2.76
CA LEU A 136 4.28 -16.04 1.64
C LEU A 136 2.85 -15.99 2.17
N LEU A 137 2.07 -15.00 1.74
CA LEU A 137 0.65 -14.82 2.09
C LEU A 137 -0.27 -15.16 0.92
N PHE A 138 0.13 -14.81 -0.29
CA PHE A 138 -0.55 -15.16 -1.54
C PHE A 138 0.49 -15.65 -2.53
N ALA A 139 0.32 -16.89 -2.99
CA ALA A 139 1.26 -17.53 -3.90
C ALA A 139 1.28 -16.84 -5.28
N PRO A 140 2.41 -16.88 -5.99
CA PRO A 140 2.52 -16.31 -7.31
C PRO A 140 1.38 -16.71 -8.23
N HIS A 141 0.60 -15.74 -8.67
CA HIS A 141 -0.56 -15.91 -9.52
C HIS A 141 -0.51 -14.98 -10.73
N SER A 142 -0.95 -15.47 -11.89
CA SER A 142 -0.98 -14.69 -13.11
C SER A 142 -2.42 -14.26 -13.43
N PHE A 143 -2.61 -12.96 -13.57
CA PHE A 143 -3.85 -12.38 -14.07
C PHE A 143 -3.66 -11.97 -15.53
N PRO A 144 -4.57 -12.40 -16.44
CA PRO A 144 -4.54 -11.90 -17.81
C PRO A 144 -4.51 -10.38 -17.83
N ASP A 145 -3.73 -9.79 -18.71
CA ASP A 145 -3.59 -8.35 -18.93
C ASP A 145 -2.86 -7.57 -17.80
N ARG A 146 -2.96 -7.97 -16.52
CA ARG A 146 -2.25 -7.33 -15.41
C ARG A 146 -0.80 -7.82 -15.29
N GLY A 147 -0.58 -9.09 -15.26
CA GLY A 147 0.71 -9.72 -15.05
C GLY A 147 0.70 -10.76 -13.94
N ARG A 148 1.89 -11.05 -13.37
CA ARG A 148 2.07 -12.01 -12.29
C ARG A 148 2.37 -11.28 -10.99
N GLU A 149 1.72 -11.69 -9.90
CA GLU A 149 1.85 -11.05 -8.59
C GLU A 149 1.92 -12.06 -7.45
N ALA A 150 2.46 -11.64 -6.32
CA ALA A 150 2.48 -12.39 -5.06
C ALA A 150 2.44 -11.42 -3.88
N VAL A 151 1.96 -11.89 -2.72
CA VAL A 151 1.89 -11.09 -1.49
C VAL A 151 2.69 -11.75 -0.38
N PHE A 152 3.44 -10.95 0.36
CA PHE A 152 4.33 -11.38 1.43
C PHE A 152 4.08 -10.57 2.70
N ALA A 153 4.51 -11.11 3.83
CA ALA A 153 4.87 -10.35 5.01
C ALA A 153 6.39 -10.36 5.13
N ASP A 154 7.01 -9.21 5.32
CA ASP A 154 8.44 -9.08 5.55
C ASP A 154 8.86 -9.69 6.90
N PRO A 155 10.15 -9.71 7.28
CA PRO A 155 10.60 -10.28 8.53
C PRO A 155 9.93 -9.72 9.78
N GLU A 156 9.58 -8.42 9.80
CA GLU A 156 8.85 -7.79 10.91
C GLU A 156 7.32 -7.90 10.79
N GLY A 157 6.82 -8.39 9.66
CA GLY A 157 5.41 -8.65 9.40
C GLY A 157 4.67 -7.56 8.64
N ALA A 158 5.36 -6.56 8.04
CA ALA A 158 4.73 -5.62 7.14
C ALA A 158 4.32 -6.33 5.84
N VAL A 159 3.08 -6.12 5.42
CA VAL A 159 2.52 -6.76 4.24
C VAL A 159 2.83 -5.92 3.01
N PHE A 160 3.33 -6.56 1.96
CA PHE A 160 3.60 -5.95 0.67
C PHE A 160 3.35 -6.95 -0.46
N ALA A 161 3.14 -6.44 -1.65
CA ALA A 161 3.02 -7.25 -2.86
C ALA A 161 4.15 -6.94 -3.85
N VAL A 162 4.44 -7.91 -4.71
CA VAL A 162 5.27 -7.71 -5.88
C VAL A 162 4.47 -7.99 -7.13
N LEU A 163 4.76 -7.25 -8.20
CA LEU A 163 4.08 -7.36 -9.47
C LEU A 163 5.09 -7.28 -10.64
N ALA A 164 5.07 -8.29 -11.49
CA ALA A 164 5.69 -8.24 -12.82
C ALA A 164 4.58 -7.93 -13.84
N SER A 165 4.41 -6.66 -14.17
CA SER A 165 3.34 -6.21 -15.06
C SER A 165 3.52 -6.72 -16.50
N SER A 166 2.46 -7.22 -17.11
CA SER A 166 2.47 -7.64 -18.53
C SER A 166 2.58 -6.47 -19.50
N SER A 167 2.15 -5.27 -19.09
CA SER A 167 2.17 -4.06 -19.90
C SER A 167 3.40 -3.18 -19.66
N GLY A 168 4.15 -3.46 -18.59
CA GLY A 168 5.21 -2.61 -18.05
C GLY A 168 4.66 -1.66 -16.98
N ASP A 169 5.57 -0.89 -16.40
CA ASP A 169 5.28 -0.01 -15.29
C ASP A 169 4.90 1.41 -15.75
N PRO A 170 4.05 2.12 -14.99
CA PRO A 170 3.84 3.54 -15.20
C PRO A 170 5.17 4.31 -15.15
N PRO A 171 5.38 5.31 -16.02
CA PRO A 171 6.58 6.13 -15.97
C PRO A 171 6.65 6.94 -14.68
N ASP A 172 7.84 7.45 -14.34
CA ASP A 172 7.98 8.40 -13.24
C ASP A 172 7.41 9.76 -13.64
N PHE A 173 6.54 10.30 -12.81
CA PHE A 173 5.95 11.63 -12.96
C PHE A 173 5.64 12.23 -11.57
N LEU A 174 5.48 13.53 -11.52
CA LEU A 174 5.02 14.17 -10.31
C LEU A 174 3.50 13.96 -10.16
N SER A 175 3.10 13.25 -9.11
CA SER A 175 1.69 12.97 -8.83
C SER A 175 0.87 14.25 -8.65
N ALA A 176 -0.34 14.27 -9.19
CA ALA A 176 -1.30 15.35 -8.96
C ALA A 176 -1.97 15.20 -7.58
N PRO A 177 -2.62 16.26 -7.05
CA PRO A 177 -3.50 16.11 -5.88
C PRO A 177 -4.55 15.02 -6.13
N GLY A 178 -4.73 14.13 -5.15
CA GLY A 178 -5.59 12.96 -5.25
C GLY A 178 -4.90 11.70 -5.79
N GLU A 179 -3.63 11.76 -6.16
CA GLU A 179 -2.81 10.60 -6.57
C GLU A 179 -1.84 10.19 -5.46
N TRP A 180 -1.42 8.93 -5.48
CA TRP A 180 -0.36 8.43 -4.59
C TRP A 180 0.97 9.08 -4.92
N ILE A 181 1.67 9.60 -3.91
CA ILE A 181 2.94 10.31 -4.10
C ILE A 181 4.10 9.67 -3.38
N TRP A 182 3.85 8.97 -2.28
CA TRP A 182 4.91 8.43 -1.44
C TRP A 182 4.48 7.16 -0.72
N THR A 183 5.45 6.35 -0.31
CA THR A 183 5.25 5.24 0.62
C THR A 183 6.35 5.20 1.68
N SER A 184 6.01 4.80 2.89
CA SER A 184 6.94 4.70 4.01
C SER A 184 6.76 3.38 4.74
N LEU A 185 7.84 2.66 4.96
CA LEU A 185 7.88 1.56 5.92
C LEU A 185 8.09 2.12 7.32
N MET A 186 7.24 1.72 8.24
CA MET A 186 7.41 1.95 9.67
C MET A 186 7.92 0.66 10.29
N ALA A 187 9.17 0.64 10.75
CA ALA A 187 9.88 -0.56 11.22
C ALA A 187 10.39 -0.43 12.64
N ARG A 188 10.52 -1.53 13.37
CA ARG A 188 11.18 -1.56 14.69
C ARG A 188 12.69 -1.53 14.56
N ASP A 189 13.20 -2.29 13.58
CA ASP A 189 14.61 -2.30 13.20
C ASP A 189 14.75 -1.80 11.75
N PRO A 190 14.84 -0.47 11.54
CA PRO A 190 14.95 0.09 10.19
C PRO A 190 16.16 -0.40 9.40
N ASP A 191 17.27 -0.73 10.07
CA ASP A 191 18.47 -1.22 9.38
C ASP A 191 18.26 -2.64 8.85
N ALA A 192 17.68 -3.53 9.66
CA ALA A 192 17.38 -4.90 9.24
C ALA A 192 16.36 -4.93 8.11
N GLU A 193 15.26 -4.16 8.23
CA GLU A 193 14.25 -4.09 7.17
C GLU A 193 14.80 -3.43 5.90
N THR A 194 15.61 -2.39 6.02
CA THR A 194 16.28 -1.79 4.87
C THR A 194 17.17 -2.80 4.14
N ALA A 195 17.95 -3.60 4.87
CA ALA A 195 18.80 -4.66 4.28
C ALA A 195 17.96 -5.71 3.55
N PHE A 196 16.79 -6.08 4.07
CA PHE A 196 15.84 -6.98 3.41
C PHE A 196 15.38 -6.40 2.06
N TYR A 197 14.86 -5.17 2.04
CA TYR A 197 14.36 -4.53 0.81
C TYR A 197 15.49 -4.18 -0.16
N GLN A 198 16.68 -3.86 0.33
CA GLN A 198 17.89 -3.71 -0.50
C GLN A 198 18.23 -5.01 -1.23
N THR A 199 18.16 -6.13 -0.53
CA THR A 199 18.42 -7.45 -1.14
C THR A 199 17.34 -7.81 -2.18
N LEU A 200 16.09 -7.46 -1.92
CA LEU A 200 14.96 -7.80 -2.78
C LEU A 200 14.90 -6.94 -4.04
N PHE A 201 15.13 -5.63 -3.92
CA PHE A 201 14.91 -4.65 -5.00
C PHE A 201 16.19 -3.97 -5.50
N GLY A 202 17.32 -4.13 -4.81
CA GLY A 202 18.58 -3.48 -5.20
C GLY A 202 18.62 -1.98 -4.90
N TYR A 203 17.94 -1.52 -3.87
CA TYR A 203 17.92 -0.10 -3.51
C TYR A 203 19.29 0.44 -3.09
N ASP A 204 19.59 1.67 -3.50
CA ASP A 204 20.55 2.52 -2.84
C ASP A 204 19.90 3.13 -1.59
N VAL A 205 20.69 3.23 -0.49
CA VAL A 205 20.18 3.69 0.80
C VAL A 205 20.90 4.95 1.24
N TYR A 206 20.13 5.97 1.58
CA TYR A 206 20.66 7.26 2.04
C TYR A 206 20.08 7.60 3.41
N PRO A 207 20.92 7.81 4.44
CA PRO A 207 20.44 8.29 5.73
C PRO A 207 19.94 9.73 5.60
N LEU A 208 18.77 10.00 6.15
CA LEU A 208 18.19 11.34 6.19
C LEU A 208 18.22 11.87 7.65
N PRO A 209 18.28 13.20 7.84
CA PRO A 209 18.23 13.77 9.18
C PRO A 209 16.98 13.31 9.95
N ALA A 210 17.20 12.81 11.16
CA ALA A 210 16.15 12.40 12.08
C ALA A 210 16.47 12.91 13.48
N GLY A 211 15.45 13.26 14.25
CA GLY A 211 15.61 13.72 15.64
C GLY A 211 15.34 12.63 16.66
N GLY A 212 15.85 12.79 17.90
CA GLY A 212 15.44 11.95 19.03
C GLY A 212 15.85 10.47 18.97
N GLY A 213 16.95 10.14 18.26
CA GLY A 213 17.42 8.76 18.13
C GLY A 213 16.60 7.89 17.14
N ALA A 214 15.63 8.48 16.45
CA ALA A 214 14.90 7.79 15.38
C ALA A 214 15.78 7.69 14.12
N GLN A 215 15.58 6.63 13.32
CA GLN A 215 16.20 6.49 12.01
C GLN A 215 15.22 6.92 10.93
N HIS A 216 15.75 7.50 9.87
CA HIS A 216 15.03 7.83 8.66
C HIS A 216 15.95 7.54 7.47
N LEU A 217 15.61 6.54 6.69
CA LEU A 217 16.38 6.07 5.56
C LEU A 217 15.58 6.26 4.28
N LEU A 218 16.22 6.80 3.25
CA LEU A 218 15.65 6.92 1.91
C LEU A 218 16.10 5.72 1.09
N LEU A 219 15.14 5.08 0.43
CA LEU A 219 15.39 4.01 -0.54
C LEU A 219 15.27 4.60 -1.95
N ALA A 220 16.29 4.41 -2.76
CA ALA A 220 16.32 4.94 -4.13
C ALA A 220 16.69 3.83 -5.13
N ALA A 221 16.20 3.93 -6.33
CA ALA A 221 16.56 3.08 -7.46
C ALA A 221 16.58 3.90 -8.75
N GLU A 222 17.59 3.65 -9.60
CA GLU A 222 17.75 4.32 -10.90
C GLU A 222 17.75 5.85 -10.81
N GLY A 223 18.29 6.40 -9.70
CA GLY A 223 18.37 7.85 -9.46
C GLY A 223 17.07 8.49 -8.92
N TYR A 224 16.03 7.71 -8.68
CA TYR A 224 14.76 8.19 -8.12
C TYR A 224 14.57 7.71 -6.68
N ALA A 225 14.07 8.59 -5.82
CA ALA A 225 13.56 8.20 -4.51
C ALA A 225 12.31 7.32 -4.68
N ARG A 226 12.29 6.16 -4.02
CA ARG A 226 11.20 5.17 -4.17
C ARG A 226 10.37 5.02 -2.92
N ALA A 227 11.00 5.07 -1.75
CA ALA A 227 10.34 4.89 -0.46
C ALA A 227 11.21 5.44 0.66
N SER A 228 10.68 5.45 1.87
CA SER A 228 11.47 5.67 3.09
C SER A 228 11.22 4.57 4.11
N VAL A 229 12.23 4.34 4.97
CA VAL A 229 12.11 3.50 6.17
C VAL A 229 12.27 4.39 7.38
N ASN A 230 11.33 4.28 8.31
CA ASN A 230 11.27 5.09 9.52
C ASN A 230 11.15 4.21 10.75
N SER A 231 11.77 4.62 11.85
CA SER A 231 11.54 3.98 13.14
C SER A 231 10.08 4.08 13.57
N LEU A 232 9.51 2.97 14.04
CA LEU A 232 8.24 3.00 14.76
C LEU A 232 8.36 3.87 16.02
N PRO A 233 7.29 4.57 16.42
CA PRO A 233 7.29 5.35 17.65
C PRO A 233 7.60 4.48 18.88
N LEU A 234 8.58 4.86 19.68
CA LEU A 234 9.04 4.13 20.87
C LEU A 234 7.95 3.93 21.94
N ASN A 235 6.91 4.75 21.92
CA ASN A 235 5.77 4.66 22.84
C ASN A 235 4.73 3.60 22.45
N ARG A 236 4.97 2.84 21.35
CA ARG A 236 4.11 1.75 20.87
C ARG A 236 4.91 0.45 20.72
N PRO A 237 5.35 -0.18 21.82
CA PRO A 237 6.20 -1.37 21.77
C PRO A 237 5.53 -2.57 21.10
N ASP A 238 4.19 -2.62 21.07
CA ASP A 238 3.41 -3.68 20.44
C ASP A 238 3.06 -3.39 18.97
N ALA A 239 3.45 -2.23 18.44
CA ALA A 239 3.20 -1.89 17.04
C ALA A 239 4.01 -2.83 16.13
N ARG A 240 3.37 -3.30 15.08
CA ARG A 240 4.03 -4.10 14.03
C ARG A 240 4.53 -3.18 12.94
N ALA A 241 5.53 -3.62 12.19
CA ALA A 241 5.93 -2.95 10.97
C ALA A 241 4.77 -2.91 9.98
N TYR A 242 4.69 -1.82 9.21
CA TYR A 242 3.67 -1.65 8.17
C TYR A 242 4.13 -0.64 7.12
N TRP A 243 3.66 -0.84 5.91
CA TRP A 243 3.74 0.15 4.85
C TRP A 243 2.59 1.15 5.00
N LEU A 244 2.88 2.42 4.76
CA LEU A 244 1.92 3.52 4.76
C LEU A 244 2.08 4.30 3.46
N ASP A 245 1.04 4.28 2.65
CA ASP A 245 0.98 5.01 1.39
C ASP A 245 0.36 6.39 1.60
N TYR A 246 0.88 7.40 0.90
CA TYR A 246 0.47 8.80 1.03
C TYR A 246 -0.14 9.30 -0.27
N VAL A 247 -1.30 9.91 -0.16
CA VAL A 247 -1.95 10.65 -1.25
C VAL A 247 -1.51 12.11 -1.18
N ARG A 248 -1.14 12.67 -2.33
CA ARG A 248 -0.88 14.11 -2.45
C ARG A 248 -2.17 14.88 -2.27
N VAL A 249 -2.12 15.95 -1.48
CA VAL A 249 -3.20 16.92 -1.27
C VAL A 249 -2.67 18.34 -1.34
N ASP A 250 -3.53 19.30 -1.64
CA ASP A 250 -3.17 20.71 -1.62
C ASP A 250 -3.19 21.30 -0.19
N ASP A 251 -4.02 20.74 0.70
CA ASP A 251 -4.20 21.17 2.09
C ASP A 251 -4.51 19.94 2.95
N ALA A 252 -3.52 19.50 3.74
CA ALA A 252 -3.66 18.31 4.58
C ALA A 252 -4.64 18.54 5.75
N ALA A 253 -4.79 19.76 6.23
CA ALA A 253 -5.72 20.08 7.30
C ALA A 253 -7.17 20.04 6.80
N ALA A 254 -7.44 20.65 5.64
CA ALA A 254 -8.75 20.59 4.99
C ALA A 254 -9.13 19.16 4.60
N ALA A 255 -8.17 18.38 4.04
CA ALA A 255 -8.39 16.98 3.69
C ALA A 255 -8.68 16.13 4.93
N ALA A 256 -7.94 16.30 6.04
CA ALA A 256 -8.18 15.59 7.30
C ALA A 256 -9.56 15.94 7.90
N ALA A 257 -9.98 17.19 7.83
CA ALA A 257 -11.34 17.59 8.25
C ALA A 257 -12.43 16.93 7.38
N ARG A 258 -12.19 16.82 6.06
CA ARG A 258 -13.09 16.12 5.14
C ARG A 258 -13.15 14.62 5.41
N VAL A 259 -12.02 13.97 5.75
CA VAL A 259 -11.99 12.56 6.21
C VAL A 259 -12.95 12.37 7.38
N ALA A 260 -12.87 13.22 8.42
CA ALA A 260 -13.76 13.13 9.58
C ALA A 260 -15.24 13.35 9.19
N ALA A 261 -15.53 14.30 8.30
CA ALA A 261 -16.87 14.55 7.81
C ALA A 261 -17.47 13.37 6.99
N LEU A 262 -16.61 12.56 6.37
CA LEU A 262 -16.99 11.35 5.61
C LEU A 262 -17.05 10.09 6.50
N GLY A 263 -16.90 10.23 7.83
CA GLY A 263 -16.98 9.12 8.78
C GLY A 263 -15.64 8.39 9.00
N GLY A 264 -14.53 8.90 8.45
CA GLY A 264 -13.19 8.39 8.73
C GLY A 264 -12.60 8.97 10.02
N HIS A 265 -11.35 8.65 10.29
CA HIS A 265 -10.67 9.01 11.53
C HIS A 265 -9.33 9.69 11.27
N VAL A 266 -9.00 10.72 12.06
CA VAL A 266 -7.67 11.34 12.08
C VAL A 266 -6.82 10.61 13.11
N LEU A 267 -5.81 9.86 12.65
CA LEU A 267 -4.89 9.08 13.49
C LEU A 267 -3.69 9.92 13.95
N VAL A 268 -3.17 10.77 13.07
CA VAL A 268 -2.14 11.76 13.36
C VAL A 268 -2.62 13.09 12.77
N ALA A 269 -2.81 14.08 13.65
CA ALA A 269 -3.25 15.41 13.24
C ALA A 269 -2.25 16.05 12.27
N PRO A 270 -2.72 16.94 11.37
CA PRO A 270 -1.86 17.68 10.46
C PRO A 270 -0.71 18.35 11.19
N ARG A 271 0.50 18.17 10.69
CA ARG A 271 1.72 18.75 11.24
C ARG A 271 2.72 19.02 10.13
N VAL A 272 3.59 19.98 10.32
CA VAL A 272 4.67 20.26 9.38
C VAL A 272 5.59 19.05 9.31
N ASP A 273 5.87 18.60 8.10
CA ASP A 273 6.85 17.56 7.83
C ASP A 273 8.30 18.13 7.82
N ARG A 274 9.26 17.28 7.51
CA ARG A 274 10.68 17.69 7.47
C ARG A 274 11.05 18.48 6.22
N GLN A 275 10.18 18.52 5.22
CA GLN A 275 10.39 19.22 3.93
C GLN A 275 9.58 20.52 3.85
N GLY A 276 8.88 20.88 4.93
CA GLY A 276 8.14 22.14 5.04
C GLY A 276 6.69 22.07 4.55
N GLY A 277 6.25 20.93 4.01
CA GLY A 277 4.83 20.65 3.74
C GLY A 277 4.11 20.21 5.01
N GLN A 278 2.83 19.92 4.92
CA GLN A 278 2.09 19.29 6.01
C GLN A 278 1.81 17.82 5.69
N ILE A 279 1.82 17.01 6.74
CA ILE A 279 1.52 15.59 6.70
C ILE A 279 0.47 15.27 7.76
N ALA A 280 -0.48 14.41 7.42
CA ALA A 280 -1.41 13.81 8.35
C ALA A 280 -1.51 12.29 8.10
N VAL A 281 -1.91 11.52 9.11
CA VAL A 281 -2.28 10.12 8.93
C VAL A 281 -3.73 9.96 9.33
N VAL A 282 -4.48 9.35 8.46
CA VAL A 282 -5.93 9.18 8.59
C VAL A 282 -6.32 7.74 8.32
N ALA A 283 -7.54 7.37 8.63
CA ALA A 283 -8.15 6.12 8.22
C ALA A 283 -9.50 6.39 7.57
N ASP A 284 -9.88 5.56 6.63
CA ASP A 284 -11.22 5.60 6.05
C ASP A 284 -12.30 5.18 7.06
N ALA A 285 -13.56 5.22 6.65
CA ALA A 285 -14.70 4.88 7.52
C ALA A 285 -14.70 3.41 8.01
N GLN A 286 -13.90 2.54 7.39
CA GLN A 286 -13.75 1.15 7.75
C GLN A 286 -12.46 0.86 8.52
N GLY A 287 -11.56 1.84 8.62
CA GLY A 287 -10.32 1.80 9.40
C GLY A 287 -9.06 1.57 8.58
N ALA A 288 -9.09 1.60 7.23
CA ALA A 288 -7.90 1.50 6.41
C ALA A 288 -7.04 2.76 6.54
N PRO A 289 -5.80 2.66 7.07
CA PRO A 289 -4.94 3.82 7.27
C PRO A 289 -4.26 4.25 5.97
N PHE A 290 -4.09 5.57 5.79
CA PHE A 290 -3.29 6.17 4.73
C PHE A 290 -2.79 7.55 5.15
N GLY A 291 -1.76 8.04 4.46
CA GLY A 291 -1.20 9.37 4.69
C GLY A 291 -1.79 10.42 3.75
N LEU A 292 -1.84 11.65 4.22
CA LEU A 292 -2.08 12.86 3.43
C LEU A 292 -0.80 13.66 3.43
N LEU A 293 -0.31 14.09 2.26
CA LEU A 293 0.95 14.80 2.13
C LEU A 293 0.78 16.03 1.23
N GLU A 294 1.06 17.22 1.78
CA GLU A 294 1.27 18.41 0.99
C GLU A 294 2.67 18.36 0.37
N TRP A 295 2.72 18.42 -0.94
CA TRP A 295 3.98 18.48 -1.67
C TRP A 295 4.13 19.86 -2.32
N SER A 296 4.96 20.70 -1.72
CA SER A 296 5.19 22.08 -2.18
C SER A 296 6.17 22.20 -3.37
N GLY A 297 6.54 21.07 -4.01
CA GLY A 297 7.58 21.05 -5.02
C GLY A 297 8.96 21.21 -4.36
N GLY A 298 9.79 20.15 -4.35
CA GLY A 298 11.16 20.25 -3.81
C GLY A 298 11.90 21.41 -4.49
N HIS A 299 12.63 22.18 -3.71
CA HIS A 299 13.66 23.04 -4.26
C HIS A 299 14.57 22.14 -5.09
N GLU A 300 14.70 22.43 -6.39
CA GLU A 300 15.78 21.86 -7.17
C GLU A 300 17.04 22.06 -6.35
N VAL A 301 17.69 20.95 -5.98
CA VAL A 301 19.04 21.01 -5.44
C VAL A 301 19.87 21.50 -6.62
N SER A 302 20.05 22.81 -6.70
CA SER A 302 20.98 23.39 -7.65
C SER A 302 22.34 22.78 -7.39
N LYS A 303 22.85 22.10 -8.43
CA LYS A 303 24.17 21.50 -8.47
C LYS A 303 25.26 22.54 -8.25
#